data_b2a7fa25045da18a886e5af6a3259f1b
#
_entry.id   b2a7fa25045da18a886e5af6a3259f1b
#
_cell.length_a   1.000
_cell.length_b   1.000
_cell.length_c   1.000
_cell.angle_alpha   90.00
_cell.angle_beta   90.00
_cell.angle_gamma   90.00
#
_symmetry.space_group_name_H-M   'P 1'
#
loop_
_entity.id
_entity.type
_entity.pdbx_description
1 polymer ?
#
loop_
_entity_poly.entity_id
_entity_poly.type
_entity_poly.pdbx_seq_one_letter_code
_entity_poly.pdbx_strand_id
1 'polypeptide(L)'
;MCAISNRIDNETEATVNNSAFDNRTVSNAVNTIALSNTNTNMTTANADRKAEFLTLDIGKTITVSGASNSNNNKDYVVTSVSSDGSSVGLTPAPGTDESDSANITVVQKERFRSDIAPTGATNQANYLTKRFVLENPATAIKILYEMNRPSGTILDVYYKIIEDGQDLKFDDIAYRVAATDVTDTADEEPSIFRERVHTISGLNAFSTIAVKLVFKTTNTAYVPQVKNLRVLALAT
;
A
#
# COMPACT_ATOMS: atom_id res chain seq x y z
N MET A 1 -11.29 -10.47 22.71
CA MET A 1 -11.15 -9.12 22.14
C MET A 1 -9.66 -8.80 22.18
N CYS A 2 -8.97 -8.84 21.06
CA CYS A 2 -7.57 -8.47 21.01
C CYS A 2 -7.52 -6.97 20.75
N ALA A 3 -7.29 -6.19 21.81
CA ALA A 3 -7.00 -4.78 21.64
C ALA A 3 -5.56 -4.70 21.14
N ILE A 4 -5.39 -4.43 19.86
CA ILE A 4 -4.09 -4.09 19.32
C ILE A 4 -3.81 -2.67 19.77
N SER A 5 -2.85 -2.54 20.67
CA SER A 5 -2.35 -1.23 21.08
C SER A 5 -1.76 -0.53 19.87
N ASN A 6 -2.41 0.54 19.47
CA ASN A 6 -2.19 1.22 18.22
C ASN A 6 -1.03 2.21 18.30
N ARG A 7 -0.05 1.99 17.48
CA ARG A 7 0.56 3.12 16.81
C ARG A 7 0.12 3.07 15.35
N ILE A 8 -0.85 3.88 15.01
CA ILE A 8 -1.29 4.08 13.64
C ILE A 8 -0.30 5.05 13.03
N ASP A 9 0.38 4.63 12.00
CA ASP A 9 1.22 5.54 11.24
C ASP A 9 0.32 6.59 10.61
N ASN A 10 0.44 7.82 11.11
CA ASN A 10 -0.31 8.96 10.61
C ASN A 10 0.38 9.47 9.33
N GLU A 11 -0.28 9.32 8.21
CA GLU A 11 0.23 9.78 6.92
C GLU A 11 0.58 11.26 6.87
N THR A 12 -0.10 12.08 7.66
CA THR A 12 0.13 13.52 7.67
C THR A 12 1.45 13.92 8.32
N GLU A 13 2.04 13.02 9.11
CA GLU A 13 3.32 13.23 9.79
C GLU A 13 4.49 12.50 9.13
N ALA A 14 4.26 11.85 8.02
CA ALA A 14 5.32 11.20 7.25
C ALA A 14 6.23 12.26 6.64
N THR A 15 7.02 12.87 7.49
CA THR A 15 8.17 13.66 7.04
C THR A 15 9.23 12.72 6.46
N VAL A 16 10.09 13.28 5.63
CA VAL A 16 11.13 12.62 4.84
C VAL A 16 11.96 11.54 5.59
N ASN A 17 11.90 11.50 6.91
CA ASN A 17 12.67 10.60 7.76
C ASN A 17 11.88 9.44 8.37
N ASN A 18 10.60 9.29 8.04
CA ASN A 18 9.81 8.19 8.58
C ASN A 18 9.93 6.96 7.68
N SER A 19 10.69 5.98 8.12
CA SER A 19 10.88 4.72 7.40
C SER A 19 9.62 3.86 7.26
N ALA A 20 8.52 4.23 7.93
CA ALA A 20 7.24 3.53 7.82
C ALA A 20 6.50 3.85 6.51
N PHE A 21 6.85 4.96 5.84
CA PHE A 21 6.25 5.38 4.58
C PHE A 21 7.27 5.33 3.46
N ASP A 22 6.87 4.79 2.34
CA ASP A 22 7.65 4.80 1.12
C ASP A 22 7.42 6.13 0.39
N ASN A 23 8.05 7.18 0.92
CA ASN A 23 8.05 8.48 0.26
C ASN A 23 9.07 8.45 -0.86
N ARG A 24 8.61 8.52 -2.08
CA ARG A 24 9.46 8.73 -3.24
C ARG A 24 9.57 10.21 -3.48
N THR A 25 10.77 10.75 -3.40
CA THR A 25 11.03 12.16 -3.60
C THR A 25 11.80 12.36 -4.89
N VAL A 26 11.23 13.15 -5.78
CA VAL A 26 11.93 13.70 -6.92
C VAL A 26 12.24 15.15 -6.57
N SER A 27 13.48 15.41 -6.21
CA SER A 27 13.90 16.76 -5.83
C SER A 27 14.72 17.39 -6.91
N ASN A 28 14.44 18.66 -7.15
CA ASN A 28 15.18 19.45 -8.08
C ASN A 28 16.14 20.40 -7.36
N ALA A 29 17.40 20.05 -7.32
CA ALA A 29 18.43 20.93 -6.79
C ALA A 29 18.81 22.04 -7.78
N VAL A 30 18.52 21.90 -9.08
CA VAL A 30 18.94 22.82 -10.14
C VAL A 30 17.96 22.76 -11.31
N ASN A 31 16.89 23.53 -11.26
CA ASN A 31 16.06 23.92 -12.42
C ASN A 31 15.86 22.82 -13.49
N THR A 32 15.28 21.70 -13.17
CA THR A 32 15.23 20.55 -14.08
C THR A 32 13.84 19.98 -14.31
N ILE A 33 12.81 20.52 -13.68
CA ILE A 33 11.43 20.11 -13.84
C ILE A 33 10.60 21.27 -14.35
N ALA A 34 9.88 21.07 -15.45
CA ALA A 34 8.90 22.00 -16.00
C ALA A 34 7.49 21.47 -15.77
N LEU A 35 6.52 22.36 -15.59
CA LEU A 35 5.09 22.05 -15.44
C LEU A 35 4.32 22.67 -16.60
N SER A 36 3.41 21.92 -17.20
CA SER A 36 2.57 22.40 -18.28
C SER A 36 1.08 22.24 -17.96
N ASN A 37 0.38 23.37 -17.94
CA ASN A 37 -1.07 23.40 -17.87
C ASN A 37 -1.67 22.87 -19.18
N THR A 38 -1.13 23.31 -20.33
CA THR A 38 -1.64 22.94 -21.65
C THR A 38 -1.54 21.45 -21.90
N ASN A 39 -0.41 20.81 -21.54
CA ASN A 39 -0.18 19.38 -21.73
C ASN A 39 -0.55 18.54 -20.51
N THR A 40 -1.02 19.16 -19.43
CA THR A 40 -1.39 18.49 -18.19
C THR A 40 -0.31 17.55 -17.66
N ASN A 41 0.95 17.99 -17.68
CA ASN A 41 2.08 17.17 -17.30
C ASN A 41 3.21 17.96 -16.60
N MET A 42 4.14 17.22 -16.03
CA MET A 42 5.48 17.69 -15.72
C MET A 42 6.50 17.00 -16.61
N THR A 43 7.56 17.69 -16.95
CA THR A 43 8.60 17.18 -17.86
C THR A 43 10.00 17.46 -17.33
N THR A 44 10.96 16.67 -17.80
CA THR A 44 12.37 16.86 -17.50
C THR A 44 13.26 16.42 -18.66
N ALA A 45 14.34 17.15 -18.89
CA ALA A 45 15.43 16.73 -19.78
C ALA A 45 16.59 16.07 -19.02
N ASN A 46 16.64 16.21 -17.69
CA ASN A 46 17.74 15.74 -16.85
C ASN A 46 17.66 14.23 -16.65
N ALA A 47 18.80 13.52 -16.85
CA ALA A 47 18.86 12.07 -16.80
C ALA A 47 18.52 11.50 -15.42
N ASP A 48 18.99 12.13 -14.33
CA ASP A 48 18.72 11.67 -12.97
C ASP A 48 17.23 11.84 -12.64
N ARG A 49 16.62 12.95 -13.05
CA ARG A 49 15.19 13.19 -12.85
C ARG A 49 14.33 12.21 -13.65
N LYS A 50 14.75 11.86 -14.88
CA LYS A 50 14.08 10.80 -15.67
C LYS A 50 14.06 9.48 -14.92
N ALA A 51 15.19 9.08 -14.34
CA ALA A 51 15.26 7.87 -13.53
C ALA A 51 14.32 7.91 -12.31
N GLU A 52 14.21 9.08 -11.66
CA GLU A 52 13.29 9.28 -10.53
C GLU A 52 11.82 9.29 -10.99
N PHE A 53 11.49 9.89 -12.12
CA PHE A 53 10.13 9.88 -12.67
C PHE A 53 9.65 8.46 -12.99
N LEU A 54 10.54 7.57 -13.45
CA LEU A 54 10.21 6.16 -13.66
C LEU A 54 9.84 5.41 -12.38
N THR A 55 10.15 5.97 -11.21
CA THR A 55 9.77 5.38 -9.92
C THR A 55 8.37 5.77 -9.46
N LEU A 56 7.71 6.74 -10.12
CA LEU A 56 6.37 7.19 -9.78
C LEU A 56 5.31 6.20 -10.26
N ASP A 57 4.30 5.97 -9.43
CA ASP A 57 3.24 5.02 -9.72
C ASP A 57 2.01 5.71 -10.30
N ILE A 58 1.48 5.18 -11.40
CA ILE A 58 0.24 5.65 -12.01
C ILE A 58 -0.93 5.42 -11.04
N GLY A 59 -1.79 6.41 -10.92
CA GLY A 59 -2.95 6.40 -10.02
C GLY A 59 -2.64 6.85 -8.59
N LYS A 60 -1.38 7.14 -8.26
CA LYS A 60 -0.99 7.63 -6.93
C LYS A 60 -0.97 9.16 -6.89
N THR A 61 -1.15 9.68 -5.68
CA THR A 61 -1.07 11.12 -5.43
C THR A 61 0.38 11.53 -5.19
N ILE A 62 0.80 12.58 -5.85
CA ILE A 62 2.05 13.28 -5.62
C ILE A 62 1.78 14.68 -5.09
N THR A 63 2.64 15.19 -4.23
CA THR A 63 2.65 16.58 -3.80
C THR A 63 3.78 17.32 -4.49
N VAL A 64 3.45 18.37 -5.19
CA VAL A 64 4.43 19.29 -5.81
C VAL A 64 4.59 20.51 -4.92
N SER A 65 5.83 20.90 -4.66
CA SER A 65 6.19 22.09 -3.88
C SER A 65 7.43 22.76 -4.47
N GLY A 66 7.65 24.03 -4.11
CA GLY A 66 8.81 24.79 -4.59
C GLY A 66 8.64 25.36 -6.01
N ALA A 67 7.50 25.18 -6.66
CA ALA A 67 7.17 25.87 -7.90
C ALA A 67 7.11 27.37 -7.67
N SER A 68 7.62 28.16 -8.62
CA SER A 68 7.61 29.64 -8.55
C SER A 68 6.19 30.19 -8.58
N ASN A 69 5.30 29.52 -9.32
CA ASN A 69 3.89 29.82 -9.30
C ASN A 69 3.17 29.01 -8.21
N SER A 70 2.59 29.67 -7.22
CA SER A 70 1.90 29.04 -6.09
C SER A 70 0.74 28.12 -6.51
N ASN A 71 0.09 28.37 -7.65
CA ASN A 71 -1.00 27.55 -8.17
C ASN A 71 -0.53 26.14 -8.61
N ASN A 72 0.78 25.97 -8.79
CA ASN A 72 1.39 24.69 -9.12
C ASN A 72 1.78 23.88 -7.86
N ASN A 73 1.88 24.52 -6.72
CA ASN A 73 2.19 23.87 -5.44
C ASN A 73 0.93 23.22 -4.84
N LYS A 74 0.63 22.01 -5.26
CA LYS A 74 -0.57 21.25 -4.83
C LYS A 74 -0.39 19.77 -5.06
N ASP A 75 -1.40 19.01 -4.68
CA ASP A 75 -1.48 17.59 -4.94
C ASP A 75 -2.00 17.29 -6.35
N TYR A 76 -1.41 16.28 -6.98
CA TYR A 76 -1.77 15.75 -8.29
C TYR A 76 -1.87 14.24 -8.23
N VAL A 77 -2.69 13.64 -9.08
CA VAL A 77 -2.68 12.21 -9.35
C VAL A 77 -1.85 11.96 -10.61
N VAL A 78 -0.93 11.02 -10.56
CA VAL A 78 -0.15 10.58 -11.71
C VAL A 78 -1.07 9.81 -12.67
N THR A 79 -1.22 10.29 -13.90
CA THR A 79 -2.06 9.64 -14.91
C THR A 79 -1.28 8.79 -15.90
N SER A 80 -0.02 9.14 -16.13
CA SER A 80 0.89 8.41 -17.00
C SER A 80 2.35 8.72 -16.66
N VAL A 81 3.25 7.80 -17.03
CA VAL A 81 4.71 8.01 -17.01
C VAL A 81 5.24 7.55 -18.35
N SER A 82 6.00 8.41 -19.03
CA SER A 82 6.64 8.03 -20.30
C SER A 82 7.70 6.94 -20.09
N SER A 83 7.89 6.08 -21.08
CA SER A 83 8.81 4.94 -20.99
C SER A 83 10.27 5.33 -20.76
N ASP A 84 10.66 6.54 -21.12
CA ASP A 84 11.98 7.12 -20.91
C ASP A 84 12.08 8.00 -19.66
N GLY A 85 10.98 8.17 -18.91
CA GLY A 85 10.90 9.02 -17.72
C GLY A 85 10.93 10.54 -18.03
N SER A 86 10.81 10.95 -19.28
CA SER A 86 10.88 12.38 -19.65
C SER A 86 9.62 13.16 -19.29
N SER A 87 8.49 12.49 -19.10
CA SER A 87 7.20 13.11 -18.85
C SER A 87 6.33 12.30 -17.89
N VAL A 88 5.59 13.02 -17.05
CA VAL A 88 4.58 12.45 -16.12
C VAL A 88 3.27 13.23 -16.30
N GLY A 89 2.22 12.53 -16.70
CA GLY A 89 0.87 13.09 -16.80
C GLY A 89 0.27 13.34 -15.42
N LEU A 90 -0.46 14.43 -15.28
CA LEU A 90 -1.01 14.92 -14.01
C LEU A 90 -2.51 15.22 -14.11
N THR A 91 -3.22 14.99 -13.01
CA THR A 91 -4.58 15.51 -12.84
C THR A 91 -4.78 15.96 -11.38
N PRO A 92 -5.39 17.14 -11.12
CA PRO A 92 -5.80 18.15 -12.09
C PRO A 92 -4.61 18.73 -12.87
N ALA A 93 -4.86 19.47 -13.93
CA ALA A 93 -3.80 20.17 -14.66
C ALA A 93 -3.02 21.13 -13.75
N PRO A 94 -1.71 21.36 -13.98
CA PRO A 94 -0.98 22.47 -13.38
C PRO A 94 -1.73 23.79 -13.56
N GLY A 95 -1.61 24.70 -12.62
CA GLY A 95 -2.33 25.98 -12.67
C GLY A 95 -1.86 26.88 -13.80
N THR A 96 -0.57 26.82 -14.14
CA THR A 96 0.08 27.60 -15.20
C THR A 96 1.26 26.83 -15.74
N ASP A 97 1.68 27.20 -16.98
CA ASP A 97 2.94 26.74 -17.53
C ASP A 97 4.09 27.33 -16.72
N GLU A 98 5.05 26.52 -16.38
CA GLU A 98 6.26 26.90 -15.65
C GLU A 98 7.46 26.19 -16.28
N SER A 99 8.44 26.96 -16.72
CA SER A 99 9.70 26.40 -17.20
C SER A 99 10.52 25.86 -16.04
N ASP A 100 11.59 25.15 -16.37
CA ASP A 100 12.53 24.51 -15.44
C ASP A 100 13.40 25.47 -14.59
N SER A 101 12.83 26.62 -14.20
CA SER A 101 13.54 27.69 -13.48
C SER A 101 13.38 27.64 -11.95
N ALA A 102 12.55 26.77 -11.44
CA ALA A 102 12.25 26.67 -10.00
C ALA A 102 12.83 25.40 -9.36
N ASN A 103 13.04 25.45 -8.06
CA ASN A 103 13.44 24.30 -7.25
C ASN A 103 12.21 23.44 -6.87
N ILE A 104 11.67 22.73 -7.85
CA ILE A 104 10.49 21.90 -7.66
C ILE A 104 10.89 20.61 -6.94
N THR A 105 10.13 20.28 -5.90
CA THR A 105 10.19 18.99 -5.22
C THR A 105 8.88 18.25 -5.45
N VAL A 106 8.97 17.00 -5.85
CA VAL A 106 7.84 16.11 -6.05
C VAL A 106 7.93 14.96 -5.06
N VAL A 107 6.91 14.77 -4.25
CA VAL A 107 6.86 13.69 -3.26
C VAL A 107 5.65 12.82 -3.53
N GLN A 108 5.86 11.57 -3.91
CA GLN A 108 4.81 10.56 -3.91
C GLN A 108 4.72 9.95 -2.52
N LYS A 109 3.58 10.16 -1.87
CA LYS A 109 3.27 9.49 -0.61
C LYS A 109 2.51 8.21 -0.92
N GLU A 110 3.13 7.09 -0.68
CA GLU A 110 2.43 5.82 -0.71
C GLU A 110 1.68 5.69 0.61
N ARG A 111 0.34 5.79 0.56
CA ARG A 111 -0.49 5.76 1.76
C ARG A 111 -0.31 4.48 2.56
N PHE A 112 -0.16 3.38 1.84
CA PHE A 112 -0.06 2.08 2.49
C PHE A 112 0.94 1.21 1.76
N ARG A 113 1.94 0.76 2.46
CA ARG A 113 2.90 -0.21 1.94
C ARG A 113 2.28 -1.59 1.86
N SER A 114 2.66 -2.32 0.82
CA SER A 114 2.47 -3.77 0.80
C SER A 114 3.34 -4.41 1.89
N ASP A 115 2.74 -5.26 2.70
CA ASP A 115 3.40 -5.88 3.85
C ASP A 115 3.68 -7.36 3.60
N ILE A 116 4.43 -7.64 2.54
CA ILE A 116 4.81 -9.00 2.13
C ILE A 116 6.08 -9.50 2.81
N ALA A 117 6.72 -8.72 3.66
CA ALA A 117 7.97 -9.10 4.32
C ALA A 117 7.85 -10.48 5.00
N PRO A 118 8.87 -11.39 4.84
CA PRO A 118 8.83 -12.74 5.38
C PRO A 118 8.71 -12.79 6.89
N THR A 119 9.37 -11.87 7.58
CA THR A 119 9.36 -11.75 9.04
C THR A 119 8.88 -10.38 9.46
N GLY A 120 8.13 -10.34 10.56
CA GLY A 120 7.59 -9.11 11.08
C GLY A 120 6.56 -8.46 10.16
N ALA A 121 6.52 -7.15 10.19
CA ALA A 121 5.66 -6.33 9.36
C ALA A 121 6.28 -4.96 9.12
N THR A 122 6.06 -4.42 7.94
CA THR A 122 6.46 -3.05 7.60
C THR A 122 5.56 -2.03 8.29
N ASN A 123 4.27 -2.35 8.43
CA ASN A 123 3.29 -1.55 9.16
C ASN A 123 3.25 -1.95 10.64
N GLN A 124 3.04 -0.99 11.52
CA GLN A 124 3.10 -1.21 12.97
C GLN A 124 1.84 -1.87 13.53
N ALA A 125 0.67 -1.61 12.95
CA ALA A 125 -0.58 -2.21 13.36
C ALA A 125 -0.84 -3.49 12.58
N ASN A 126 -0.36 -4.61 13.11
CA ASN A 126 -0.54 -5.92 12.48
C ASN A 126 -0.83 -7.00 13.50
N TYR A 127 -1.43 -8.08 13.00
CA TYR A 127 -1.65 -9.30 13.76
C TYR A 127 -1.13 -10.49 12.95
N LEU A 128 -0.23 -11.25 13.53
CA LEU A 128 0.30 -12.47 12.94
C LEU A 128 -0.21 -13.67 13.72
N THR A 129 -0.76 -14.65 13.02
CA THR A 129 -1.06 -15.93 13.64
C THR A 129 0.23 -16.70 13.95
N LYS A 130 0.15 -17.66 14.85
CA LYS A 130 1.20 -18.67 14.93
C LYS A 130 1.29 -19.43 13.60
N ARG A 131 2.44 -20.02 13.35
CA ARG A 131 2.61 -21.03 12.31
C ARG A 131 1.83 -22.29 12.70
N PHE A 132 0.96 -22.73 11.83
CA PHE A 132 0.25 -23.98 11.96
C PHE A 132 0.86 -25.01 11.02
N VAL A 133 1.08 -26.21 11.55
CA VAL A 133 1.48 -27.39 10.77
C VAL A 133 0.26 -28.28 10.68
N LEU A 134 -0.13 -28.63 9.46
CA LEU A 134 -1.28 -29.48 9.17
C LEU A 134 -0.86 -30.95 9.24
N GLU A 135 -1.75 -31.78 9.72
CA GLU A 135 -1.55 -33.25 9.73
C GLU A 135 -1.62 -33.84 8.31
N ASN A 136 -2.52 -33.30 7.49
CA ASN A 136 -2.67 -33.66 6.08
C ASN A 136 -2.48 -32.43 5.21
N PRO A 137 -1.82 -32.56 4.04
CA PRO A 137 -1.65 -31.44 3.12
C PRO A 137 -2.98 -30.89 2.63
N ALA A 138 -3.01 -29.60 2.36
CA ALA A 138 -4.16 -28.88 1.81
C ALA A 138 -3.78 -28.21 0.48
N THR A 139 -4.79 -27.91 -0.34
CA THR A 139 -4.63 -27.26 -1.66
C THR A 139 -5.43 -25.97 -1.78
N ALA A 140 -6.18 -25.62 -0.74
CA ALA A 140 -6.92 -24.37 -0.66
C ALA A 140 -6.97 -23.83 0.77
N ILE A 141 -7.18 -22.52 0.87
CA ILE A 141 -7.29 -21.80 2.15
C ILE A 141 -8.58 -20.99 2.13
N LYS A 142 -9.32 -21.00 3.23
CA LYS A 142 -10.43 -20.08 3.46
C LYS A 142 -10.18 -19.33 4.76
N ILE A 143 -10.12 -18.00 4.68
CA ILE A 143 -9.92 -17.09 5.82
C ILE A 143 -11.23 -16.37 6.05
N LEU A 144 -11.80 -16.52 7.25
CA LEU A 144 -13.06 -15.89 7.63
C LEU A 144 -12.83 -15.07 8.90
N TYR A 145 -13.43 -13.91 8.95
CA TYR A 145 -13.45 -13.07 10.15
C TYR A 145 -14.65 -12.12 10.09
N GLU A 146 -15.02 -11.61 11.24
CA GLU A 146 -15.97 -10.52 11.34
C GLU A 146 -15.22 -9.21 11.56
N MET A 147 -15.59 -8.17 10.81
CA MET A 147 -14.91 -6.89 10.83
C MET A 147 -15.89 -5.74 10.91
N ASN A 148 -15.58 -4.77 11.75
CA ASN A 148 -16.09 -3.41 11.66
C ASN A 148 -15.01 -2.55 10.97
N ARG A 149 -15.37 -1.92 9.87
CA ARG A 149 -14.46 -1.12 9.05
C ARG A 149 -15.01 0.30 8.85
N PRO A 150 -14.70 1.24 9.74
CA PRO A 150 -15.07 2.64 9.55
C PRO A 150 -14.50 3.22 8.23
N SER A 151 -15.14 4.26 7.71
CA SER A 151 -14.66 4.96 6.53
C SER A 151 -13.23 5.48 6.74
N GLY A 152 -12.40 5.39 5.70
CA GLY A 152 -10.99 5.77 5.77
C GLY A 152 -10.06 4.71 6.43
N THR A 153 -10.59 3.53 6.76
CA THR A 153 -9.77 2.41 7.25
C THR A 153 -9.69 1.29 6.23
N ILE A 154 -8.61 0.51 6.26
CA ILE A 154 -8.35 -0.63 5.39
C ILE A 154 -7.82 -1.79 6.24
N LEU A 155 -8.18 -3.00 5.88
CA LEU A 155 -7.57 -4.21 6.39
C LEU A 155 -7.02 -5.02 5.22
N ASP A 156 -5.71 -5.19 5.19
CA ASP A 156 -5.09 -6.12 4.26
C ASP A 156 -4.89 -7.48 4.92
N VAL A 157 -5.20 -8.52 4.18
CA VAL A 157 -5.04 -9.91 4.61
C VAL A 157 -3.96 -10.57 3.76
N TYR A 158 -3.03 -11.21 4.44
CA TYR A 158 -1.93 -11.93 3.82
C TYR A 158 -1.86 -13.34 4.37
N TYR A 159 -1.34 -14.25 3.56
CA TYR A 159 -1.03 -15.61 3.96
C TYR A 159 0.36 -16.01 3.49
N LYS A 160 0.97 -16.97 4.15
CA LYS A 160 2.14 -17.67 3.64
C LYS A 160 2.06 -19.16 3.97
N ILE A 161 2.60 -19.97 3.08
CA ILE A 161 2.57 -21.43 3.15
C ILE A 161 3.97 -21.99 2.84
N ILE A 162 4.24 -23.19 3.32
CA ILE A 162 5.29 -24.05 2.79
C ILE A 162 4.61 -25.14 1.96
N GLU A 163 4.92 -25.16 0.67
CA GLU A 163 4.46 -26.19 -0.24
C GLU A 163 5.19 -27.52 0.06
N ASP A 164 4.53 -28.62 -0.15
CA ASP A 164 5.13 -29.94 0.10
C ASP A 164 6.35 -30.17 -0.79
N GLY A 165 7.41 -30.70 -0.20
CA GLY A 165 8.67 -30.92 -0.87
C GLY A 165 9.58 -29.70 -0.99
N GLN A 166 9.18 -28.54 -0.48
CA GLN A 166 10.06 -27.37 -0.39
C GLN A 166 10.91 -27.42 0.89
N ASP A 167 12.23 -27.35 0.71
CA ASP A 167 13.20 -27.21 1.80
C ASP A 167 13.52 -25.71 2.02
N LEU A 168 12.48 -24.95 2.39
CA LEU A 168 12.58 -23.53 2.68
C LEU A 168 12.31 -23.26 4.15
N LYS A 169 13.08 -22.36 4.73
CA LYS A 169 12.75 -21.86 6.08
C LYS A 169 11.50 -21.00 6.01
N PHE A 170 10.57 -21.26 6.91
CA PHE A 170 9.31 -20.52 6.96
C PHE A 170 9.52 -19.00 7.05
N ASP A 171 10.57 -18.56 7.72
CA ASP A 171 10.88 -17.15 7.93
C ASP A 171 11.50 -16.47 6.70
N ASP A 172 11.93 -17.24 5.70
CA ASP A 172 12.48 -16.70 4.45
C ASP A 172 11.41 -16.53 3.36
N ILE A 173 10.18 -17.05 3.59
CA ILE A 173 9.09 -17.01 2.62
C ILE A 173 8.30 -15.72 2.78
N ALA A 174 8.16 -14.97 1.68
CA ALA A 174 7.33 -13.78 1.64
C ALA A 174 5.83 -14.11 1.81
N TYR A 175 5.09 -13.21 2.44
CA TYR A 175 3.64 -13.27 2.48
C TYR A 175 3.04 -12.97 1.11
N ARG A 176 1.90 -13.59 0.80
CA ARG A 176 1.10 -13.37 -0.41
C ARG A 176 -0.20 -12.68 -0.02
N VAL A 177 -0.70 -11.78 -0.85
CA VAL A 177 -1.98 -11.10 -0.62
C VAL A 177 -3.13 -12.10 -0.76
N ALA A 178 -4.04 -12.11 0.18
CA ALA A 178 -5.30 -12.82 0.08
C ALA A 178 -6.37 -11.87 -0.46
N ALA A 179 -6.72 -12.01 -1.74
CA ALA A 179 -7.81 -11.23 -2.32
C ALA A 179 -9.14 -11.50 -1.59
N THR A 180 -9.97 -10.47 -1.45
CA THR A 180 -11.29 -10.62 -0.83
C THR A 180 -12.31 -11.16 -1.83
N ASP A 181 -13.21 -12.02 -1.35
CA ASP A 181 -14.30 -12.60 -2.16
C ASP A 181 -15.51 -11.65 -2.28
N VAL A 182 -15.56 -10.60 -1.47
CA VAL A 182 -16.69 -9.68 -1.40
C VAL A 182 -16.25 -8.23 -1.55
N THR A 183 -17.13 -7.40 -2.11
CA THR A 183 -16.92 -5.96 -2.15
C THR A 183 -16.89 -5.43 -0.72
N ASP A 184 -15.79 -4.77 -0.39
CA ASP A 184 -15.59 -4.23 0.95
C ASP A 184 -16.18 -2.82 1.04
N THR A 185 -17.25 -2.69 1.83
CA THR A 185 -17.92 -1.41 2.11
C THR A 185 -17.60 -0.96 3.54
N ALA A 186 -17.50 0.35 3.74
CA ALA A 186 -17.34 0.91 5.08
C ALA A 186 -18.58 0.67 5.94
N ASP A 187 -18.37 0.53 7.24
CA ASP A 187 -19.42 0.40 8.25
C ASP A 187 -19.58 1.74 8.97
N GLU A 188 -20.79 2.29 8.95
CA GLU A 188 -21.08 3.59 9.56
C GLU A 188 -21.22 3.50 11.09
N GLU A 189 -21.68 2.35 11.58
CA GLU A 189 -21.96 2.12 13.00
C GLU A 189 -20.86 1.28 13.66
N PRO A 190 -20.23 1.73 14.75
CA PRO A 190 -19.14 1.01 15.42
C PRO A 190 -19.49 -0.37 15.96
N SER A 191 -20.78 -0.66 16.15
CA SER A 191 -21.27 -1.94 16.67
C SER A 191 -21.52 -2.99 15.60
N ILE A 192 -21.54 -2.60 14.32
CA ILE A 192 -21.83 -3.50 13.20
C ILE A 192 -20.56 -4.21 12.77
N PHE A 193 -20.56 -5.53 12.88
CA PHE A 193 -19.52 -6.41 12.35
C PHE A 193 -20.08 -7.23 11.20
N ARG A 194 -19.37 -7.22 10.08
CA ARG A 194 -19.74 -7.99 8.89
C ARG A 194 -18.73 -9.10 8.66
N GLU A 195 -19.22 -10.27 8.25
CA GLU A 195 -18.34 -11.36 7.85
C GLU A 195 -17.59 -10.99 6.56
N ARG A 196 -16.30 -11.28 6.55
CA ARG A 196 -15.41 -11.18 5.41
C ARG A 196 -14.81 -12.55 5.13
N VAL A 197 -14.69 -12.85 3.87
CA VAL A 197 -14.21 -14.15 3.38
C VAL A 197 -13.14 -13.94 2.33
N HIS A 198 -12.08 -14.70 2.42
CA HIS A 198 -11.04 -14.81 1.41
C HIS A 198 -10.88 -16.27 1.06
N THR A 199 -11.10 -16.62 -0.19
CA THR A 199 -10.92 -17.99 -0.70
C THR A 199 -9.72 -18.02 -1.63
N ILE A 200 -8.72 -18.81 -1.29
CA ILE A 200 -7.53 -19.02 -2.09
C ILE A 200 -7.53 -20.49 -2.50
N SER A 201 -7.69 -20.74 -3.78
CA SER A 201 -7.76 -22.09 -4.37
C SER A 201 -6.65 -22.30 -5.40
N GLY A 202 -6.46 -23.55 -5.82
CA GLY A 202 -5.46 -23.88 -6.83
C GLY A 202 -4.02 -23.75 -6.35
N LEU A 203 -3.80 -23.87 -5.05
CA LEU A 203 -2.47 -23.90 -4.46
C LEU A 203 -1.84 -25.29 -4.67
N ASN A 204 -0.51 -25.33 -4.79
CA ASN A 204 0.20 -26.59 -4.60
C ASN A 204 -0.06 -27.11 -3.19
N ALA A 205 0.02 -28.44 -3.02
CA ALA A 205 -0.16 -29.05 -1.72
C ALA A 205 0.79 -28.40 -0.69
N PHE A 206 0.28 -28.02 0.47
CA PHE A 206 1.04 -27.41 1.54
C PHE A 206 0.66 -27.99 2.89
N SER A 207 1.62 -28.05 3.79
CA SER A 207 1.44 -28.55 5.16
C SER A 207 1.68 -27.49 6.24
N THR A 208 2.12 -26.30 5.88
CA THR A 208 2.39 -25.24 6.85
C THR A 208 1.79 -23.93 6.39
N ILE A 209 1.12 -23.21 7.31
CA ILE A 209 0.43 -21.95 7.04
C ILE A 209 0.57 -20.94 8.17
N ALA A 210 0.63 -19.65 7.84
CA ALA A 210 0.33 -18.53 8.74
C ALA A 210 -0.43 -17.43 7.98
N VAL A 211 -1.19 -16.64 8.75
CA VAL A 211 -1.97 -15.50 8.26
C VAL A 211 -1.49 -14.24 8.96
N LYS A 212 -1.44 -13.14 8.21
CA LYS A 212 -1.13 -11.81 8.72
C LYS A 212 -2.26 -10.86 8.33
N LEU A 213 -2.73 -10.09 9.32
CA LEU A 213 -3.68 -8.99 9.14
C LEU A 213 -2.94 -7.68 9.35
N VAL A 214 -3.10 -6.73 8.45
CA VAL A 214 -2.48 -5.40 8.52
C VAL A 214 -3.57 -4.35 8.55
N PHE A 215 -3.62 -3.61 9.65
CA PHE A 215 -4.62 -2.58 9.91
C PHE A 215 -4.08 -1.23 9.49
N LYS A 216 -4.85 -0.49 8.69
CA LYS A 216 -4.45 0.79 8.13
C LYS A 216 -5.57 1.81 8.30
N THR A 217 -5.23 3.06 8.52
CA THR A 217 -6.21 4.13 8.62
C THR A 217 -5.65 5.46 8.15
N THR A 218 -6.49 6.28 7.56
CA THR A 218 -6.20 7.69 7.23
C THR A 218 -6.65 8.64 8.33
N ASN A 219 -7.31 8.11 9.38
CA ASN A 219 -7.83 8.92 10.47
C ASN A 219 -7.57 8.22 11.81
N THR A 220 -6.77 8.84 12.67
CA THR A 220 -6.38 8.31 13.97
C THR A 220 -7.55 8.12 14.95
N ALA A 221 -8.71 8.77 14.69
CA ALA A 221 -9.91 8.59 15.48
C ALA A 221 -10.68 7.30 15.19
N TYR A 222 -10.40 6.66 14.06
CA TYR A 222 -11.08 5.45 13.63
C TYR A 222 -10.11 4.30 13.43
N VAL A 223 -10.45 3.14 13.98
CA VAL A 223 -9.63 1.93 13.92
C VAL A 223 -10.50 0.78 13.42
N PRO A 224 -10.05 0.03 12.38
CA PRO A 224 -10.76 -1.18 12.00
C PRO A 224 -10.66 -2.22 13.12
N GLN A 225 -11.75 -2.93 13.37
CA GLN A 225 -11.82 -3.95 14.41
C GLN A 225 -12.12 -5.29 13.79
N VAL A 226 -11.41 -6.33 14.26
CA VAL A 226 -11.58 -7.71 13.79
C VAL A 226 -11.86 -8.62 14.97
N LYS A 227 -12.79 -9.55 14.79
CA LYS A 227 -13.07 -10.64 15.72
C LYS A 227 -13.35 -11.95 14.97
N ASN A 228 -13.37 -13.05 15.69
CA ASN A 228 -13.75 -14.36 15.18
C ASN A 228 -12.93 -14.83 13.95
N LEU A 229 -11.61 -14.55 13.95
CA LEU A 229 -10.73 -15.02 12.88
C LEU A 229 -10.69 -16.55 12.86
N ARG A 230 -11.01 -17.13 11.72
CA ARG A 230 -10.95 -18.56 11.43
C ARG A 230 -10.17 -18.81 10.15
N VAL A 231 -9.28 -19.76 10.17
CA VAL A 231 -8.50 -20.17 9.00
C VAL A 231 -8.78 -21.65 8.76
N LEU A 232 -9.30 -21.99 7.60
CA LEU A 232 -9.59 -23.35 7.18
C LEU A 232 -8.62 -23.71 6.05
N ALA A 233 -7.91 -24.82 6.23
CA ALA A 233 -7.14 -25.46 5.18
C ALA A 233 -7.98 -26.59 4.59
N LEU A 234 -8.13 -26.61 3.28
CA LEU A 234 -9.03 -27.52 2.57
C LEU A 234 -8.22 -28.37 1.59
N ALA A 235 -8.44 -29.66 1.62
CA ALA A 235 -8.02 -30.59 0.57
C ALA A 235 -9.13 -30.63 -0.50
N THR A 236 -8.82 -30.29 -1.73
CA THR A 236 -9.77 -30.30 -2.88
C THR A 236 -9.27 -31.25 -3.96
#